data_ea0ccaf470ec0a07b082507de9d8062c
#
_entry.id   ea0ccaf470ec0a07b082507de9d8062c
#
_cell.length_a   1.000
_cell.length_b   1.000
_cell.length_c   1.000
_cell.angle_alpha   90.00
_cell.angle_beta   90.00
_cell.angle_gamma   90.00
#
_symmetry.space_group_name_H-M   'P 1'
#
loop_
_entity.id
_entity.type
_entity.pdbx_description
1 polymer ?
#
loop_
_entity_poly.entity_id
_entity_poly.type
_entity_poly.pdbx_seq_one_letter_code
_entity_poly.pdbx_strand_id
1 'polypeptide(L)'
;MNHVAIYDEGEGLPTPFVKGKSLSEQLREEREELERKANQAIKTKNNLADYYFAKQKRPQLQYAQINHKTKSAHFMKRGMDFAFANPYAELSGLEVEILKHFPTNHTLRDKVRFQELIAAKRMFIFFATVYLKLTSFKIAEYLDMNRSTLSHHIYAAMDELDTYSQVQLTAQKIEDYLWTRHEQYRS
;
A
#
# COMPACT_ATOMS: atom_id res chain seq x y z
N MET A 1 59.50 45.72 -1.32
CA MET A 1 59.19 44.30 -1.34
C MET A 1 57.78 44.18 -0.77
N ASN A 2 56.80 44.07 -1.66
CA ASN A 2 55.38 44.03 -1.22
C ASN A 2 54.93 42.58 -1.25
N HIS A 3 54.72 42.03 -0.06
CA HIS A 3 54.02 40.76 0.09
C HIS A 3 52.53 40.99 -0.11
N VAL A 4 51.97 40.50 -1.16
CA VAL A 4 50.53 40.40 -1.36
C VAL A 4 50.09 39.17 -0.61
N ALA A 5 49.38 39.35 0.51
CA ALA A 5 48.66 38.29 1.20
C ALA A 5 47.41 37.97 0.37
N ILE A 6 47.36 36.77 -0.23
CA ILE A 6 46.14 36.23 -0.82
C ILE A 6 45.33 35.65 0.33
N TYR A 7 44.19 36.29 0.65
CA TYR A 7 43.19 35.74 1.54
C TYR A 7 42.44 34.66 0.78
N ASP A 8 42.53 33.45 1.29
CA ASP A 8 41.76 32.31 0.83
C ASP A 8 40.51 32.26 1.72
N GLU A 9 39.38 32.74 1.18
CA GLU A 9 38.06 32.49 1.79
C GLU A 9 37.53 31.20 1.16
N GLY A 10 37.58 30.18 2.02
CA GLY A 10 37.25 28.82 1.64
C GLY A 10 35.82 28.58 1.23
N GLU A 11 35.70 27.72 0.33
CA GLU A 11 34.78 26.61 0.29
C GLU A 11 35.18 25.72 -0.89
N GLY A 12 35.67 24.53 -0.58
CA GLY A 12 35.81 23.49 -1.61
C GLY A 12 37.17 23.44 -2.33
N LEU A 13 38.25 23.71 -1.64
CA LEU A 13 39.56 23.36 -2.20
C LEU A 13 39.75 21.84 -2.34
N PRO A 14 40.27 21.39 -3.48
CA PRO A 14 40.61 20.02 -3.66
C PRO A 14 41.61 19.55 -2.62
N THR A 15 41.43 18.36 -2.12
CA THR A 15 42.31 17.69 -1.15
C THR A 15 43.79 17.91 -1.46
N PRO A 16 44.64 18.13 -0.43
CA PRO A 16 46.04 18.48 -0.60
C PRO A 16 46.75 17.42 -1.46
N PHE A 17 47.53 17.88 -2.43
CA PHE A 17 48.38 17.05 -3.28
C PHE A 17 49.17 16.06 -2.44
N VAL A 18 48.92 14.78 -2.61
CA VAL A 18 49.71 13.71 -1.97
C VAL A 18 51.09 13.73 -2.62
N LYS A 19 52.11 14.08 -1.84
CA LYS A 19 53.51 14.09 -2.28
C LYS A 19 53.86 12.73 -2.91
N GLY A 20 54.14 12.71 -4.21
CA GLY A 20 54.69 11.58 -4.92
C GLY A 20 53.84 11.01 -6.07
N LYS A 21 52.57 11.47 -6.24
CA LYS A 21 51.75 11.04 -7.37
C LYS A 21 51.62 12.14 -8.43
N SER A 22 51.68 11.77 -9.69
CA SER A 22 51.43 12.70 -10.80
C SER A 22 49.95 13.13 -10.84
N LEU A 23 49.70 14.34 -11.37
CA LEU A 23 48.33 14.87 -11.51
C LEU A 23 47.42 13.88 -12.31
N SER A 24 47.99 13.23 -13.31
CA SER A 24 47.29 12.25 -14.12
C SER A 24 46.87 10.98 -13.33
N GLU A 25 47.71 10.56 -12.38
CA GLU A 25 47.39 9.42 -11.48
C GLU A 25 46.32 9.81 -10.48
N GLN A 26 46.38 11.02 -9.95
CA GLN A 26 45.34 11.50 -9.00
C GLN A 26 43.97 11.59 -9.68
N LEU A 27 43.88 12.17 -10.87
CA LEU A 27 42.67 12.26 -11.67
C LEU A 27 42.13 10.87 -12.08
N ARG A 28 42.98 9.91 -12.29
CA ARG A 28 42.60 8.54 -12.60
C ARG A 28 42.00 7.86 -11.36
N GLU A 29 42.62 8.00 -10.19
CA GLU A 29 42.12 7.43 -8.94
C GLU A 29 40.78 8.04 -8.54
N GLU A 30 40.62 9.35 -8.70
CA GLU A 30 39.36 10.05 -8.42
C GLU A 30 38.24 9.58 -9.36
N ARG A 31 38.52 9.39 -10.63
CA ARG A 31 37.56 8.82 -11.60
C ARG A 31 37.18 7.40 -11.23
N GLU A 32 38.12 6.54 -10.87
CA GLU A 32 37.86 5.16 -10.44
C GLU A 32 37.04 5.10 -9.15
N GLU A 33 37.24 6.05 -8.25
CA GLU A 33 36.46 6.16 -7.00
C GLU A 33 35.01 6.62 -7.27
N LEU A 34 34.83 7.61 -8.16
CA LEU A 34 33.50 8.06 -8.58
C LEU A 34 32.76 6.94 -9.30
N GLU A 35 33.42 6.18 -10.15
CA GLU A 35 32.82 5.04 -10.84
C GLU A 35 32.42 3.92 -9.85
N ARG A 36 33.24 3.63 -8.85
CA ARG A 36 32.88 2.69 -7.76
C ARG A 36 31.68 3.17 -6.98
N LYS A 37 31.61 4.46 -6.61
CA LYS A 37 30.46 5.04 -5.90
C LYS A 37 29.20 5.00 -6.75
N ALA A 38 29.30 5.28 -8.06
CA ALA A 38 28.18 5.18 -9.00
C ALA A 38 27.65 3.75 -9.13
N ASN A 39 28.55 2.77 -9.30
CA ASN A 39 28.19 1.36 -9.40
C ASN A 39 27.57 0.83 -8.09
N GLN A 40 28.05 1.28 -6.94
CA GLN A 40 27.47 0.94 -5.64
C GLN A 40 26.07 1.54 -5.48
N ALA A 41 25.86 2.78 -5.93
CA ALA A 41 24.55 3.43 -5.91
C ALA A 41 23.56 2.73 -6.85
N ILE A 42 24.00 2.31 -8.05
CA ILE A 42 23.19 1.52 -8.99
C ILE A 42 22.81 0.17 -8.38
N LYS A 43 23.77 -0.54 -7.76
CA LYS A 43 23.52 -1.81 -7.08
C LYS A 43 22.52 -1.67 -5.93
N THR A 44 22.64 -0.61 -5.15
CA THR A 44 21.67 -0.32 -4.06
C THR A 44 20.30 -0.01 -4.62
N LYS A 45 20.21 0.74 -5.73
CA LYS A 45 18.96 1.07 -6.41
C LYS A 45 18.29 -0.16 -7.01
N ASN A 46 19.07 -1.06 -7.59
CA ASN A 46 18.58 -2.35 -8.10
C ASN A 46 18.08 -3.24 -6.96
N ASN A 47 18.82 -3.33 -5.85
CA ASN A 47 18.38 -4.07 -4.67
C ASN A 47 17.06 -3.49 -4.08
N LEU A 48 16.90 -2.18 -4.12
CA LEU A 48 15.65 -1.53 -3.70
C LEU A 48 14.49 -1.86 -4.66
N ALA A 49 14.76 -1.83 -5.98
CA ALA A 49 13.80 -2.24 -7.00
C ALA A 49 13.41 -3.71 -6.81
N ASP A 50 14.37 -4.60 -6.63
CA ASP A 50 14.14 -6.03 -6.36
C ASP A 50 13.35 -6.25 -5.06
N TYR A 51 13.62 -5.47 -4.01
CA TYR A 51 12.85 -5.47 -2.77
C TYR A 51 11.39 -5.04 -3.02
N TYR A 52 11.17 -3.99 -3.79
CA TYR A 52 9.82 -3.55 -4.13
C TYR A 52 9.11 -4.55 -5.06
N PHE A 53 9.82 -5.15 -6.03
CA PHE A 53 9.29 -6.21 -6.87
C PHE A 53 8.99 -7.49 -6.08
N ALA A 54 9.85 -7.88 -5.14
CA ALA A 54 9.58 -9.01 -4.24
C ALA A 54 8.39 -8.73 -3.32
N LYS A 55 8.23 -7.47 -2.87
CA LYS A 55 7.09 -7.03 -2.07
C LYS A 55 5.80 -6.96 -2.90
N GLN A 56 5.88 -6.68 -4.21
CA GLN A 56 4.75 -6.72 -5.15
C GLN A 56 4.38 -8.14 -5.58
N LYS A 57 5.35 -9.07 -5.62
CA LYS A 57 5.09 -10.51 -5.74
C LYS A 57 4.61 -11.11 -4.40
N ARG A 58 3.80 -10.36 -3.63
CA ARG A 58 3.08 -10.99 -2.53
C ARG A 58 2.26 -12.12 -3.12
N PRO A 59 2.39 -13.33 -2.60
CA PRO A 59 1.62 -14.46 -3.10
C PRO A 59 0.16 -14.04 -3.14
N GLN A 60 -0.54 -14.36 -4.21
CA GLN A 60 -2.01 -14.36 -4.22
C GLN A 60 -2.42 -14.90 -2.86
N LEU A 61 -3.25 -14.15 -2.13
CA LEU A 61 -3.73 -14.49 -0.80
C LEU A 61 -4.00 -16.00 -0.72
N GLN A 62 -2.97 -16.75 -0.37
CA GLN A 62 -3.15 -18.12 0.02
C GLN A 62 -3.70 -18.03 1.44
N TYR A 63 -5.04 -18.12 1.55
CA TYR A 63 -5.76 -18.09 2.83
C TYR A 63 -5.13 -18.99 3.90
N ALA A 64 -4.35 -19.99 3.48
CA ALA A 64 -3.62 -20.91 4.35
C ALA A 64 -2.44 -20.29 5.14
N GLN A 65 -1.96 -19.09 4.79
CA GLN A 65 -0.82 -18.43 5.46
C GLN A 65 -1.23 -17.27 6.37
N ILE A 66 -2.53 -17.03 6.54
CA ILE A 66 -3.02 -15.96 7.41
C ILE A 66 -2.74 -16.37 8.85
N ASN A 67 -1.99 -15.54 9.55
CA ASN A 67 -1.76 -15.74 10.98
C ASN A 67 -3.08 -15.64 11.73
N HIS A 68 -3.62 -16.76 12.21
CA HIS A 68 -4.94 -16.85 12.87
C HIS A 68 -5.11 -15.96 14.13
N LYS A 69 -4.05 -15.28 14.54
CA LYS A 69 -4.07 -14.36 15.68
C LYS A 69 -4.44 -12.93 15.33
N THR A 70 -4.51 -12.57 14.04
CA THR A 70 -4.86 -11.22 13.62
C THR A 70 -6.38 -11.04 13.51
N LYS A 71 -6.85 -9.80 13.65
CA LYS A 71 -8.29 -9.48 13.54
C LYS A 71 -8.78 -9.61 12.10
N SER A 72 -7.96 -9.18 11.14
CA SER A 72 -8.25 -9.38 9.72
C SER A 72 -8.45 -10.86 9.36
N ALA A 73 -7.63 -11.76 9.93
CA ALA A 73 -7.76 -13.21 9.75
C ALA A 73 -9.09 -13.76 10.29
N HIS A 74 -9.59 -13.21 11.40
CA HIS A 74 -10.89 -13.58 11.95
C HIS A 74 -12.03 -13.27 10.96
N PHE A 75 -12.07 -12.04 10.43
CA PHE A 75 -13.07 -11.64 9.43
C PHE A 75 -12.96 -12.49 8.15
N MET A 76 -11.74 -12.77 7.69
CA MET A 76 -11.53 -13.60 6.51
C MET A 76 -12.05 -15.02 6.70
N LYS A 77 -11.83 -15.63 7.86
CA LYS A 77 -12.35 -16.95 8.18
C LYS A 77 -13.88 -16.96 8.17
N ARG A 78 -14.52 -16.02 8.83
CA ARG A 78 -15.99 -15.91 8.85
C ARG A 78 -16.56 -15.64 7.45
N GLY A 79 -15.89 -14.82 6.65
CA GLY A 79 -16.28 -14.58 5.26
C GLY A 79 -16.21 -15.82 4.37
N MET A 80 -15.33 -16.81 4.68
CA MET A 80 -15.27 -18.07 3.89
C MET A 80 -16.55 -18.88 4.01
N ASP A 81 -17.20 -18.86 5.17
CA ASP A 81 -18.43 -19.62 5.42
C ASP A 81 -19.68 -18.85 4.96
N PHE A 82 -19.52 -17.58 4.59
CA PHE A 82 -20.60 -16.70 4.17
C PHE A 82 -20.92 -16.90 2.67
N ALA A 83 -22.19 -16.96 2.30
CA ALA A 83 -22.59 -17.09 0.90
C ALA A 83 -23.97 -16.48 0.63
N PHE A 84 -24.04 -15.57 -0.34
CA PHE A 84 -25.30 -15.11 -0.94
C PHE A 84 -25.58 -15.80 -2.27
N ALA A 85 -26.84 -16.07 -2.55
CA ALA A 85 -27.27 -16.60 -3.84
C ALA A 85 -27.01 -15.60 -4.98
N ASN A 86 -27.23 -14.30 -4.74
CA ASN A 86 -26.93 -13.23 -5.68
C ASN A 86 -26.10 -12.12 -5.03
N PRO A 87 -24.76 -12.27 -4.98
CA PRO A 87 -23.90 -11.28 -4.34
C PRO A 87 -23.94 -9.87 -4.97
N TYR A 88 -24.36 -9.77 -6.23
CA TYR A 88 -24.46 -8.46 -6.90
C TYR A 88 -25.59 -7.60 -6.39
N ALA A 89 -26.72 -8.21 -6.03
CA ALA A 89 -27.84 -7.50 -5.46
C ALA A 89 -27.48 -6.83 -4.12
N GLU A 90 -26.43 -7.35 -3.45
CA GLU A 90 -25.98 -6.85 -2.17
C GLU A 90 -24.98 -5.69 -2.24
N LEU A 91 -24.38 -5.40 -3.41
CA LEU A 91 -23.36 -4.35 -3.53
C LEU A 91 -23.89 -2.96 -3.15
N SER A 92 -25.08 -2.60 -3.61
CA SER A 92 -25.69 -1.31 -3.26
C SER A 92 -26.07 -1.23 -1.78
N GLY A 93 -26.55 -2.33 -1.22
CA GLY A 93 -26.84 -2.42 0.22
C GLY A 93 -25.58 -2.30 1.06
N LEU A 94 -24.51 -2.96 0.67
CA LEU A 94 -23.21 -2.86 1.32
C LEU A 94 -22.63 -1.44 1.22
N GLU A 95 -22.74 -0.77 0.07
CA GLU A 95 -22.31 0.61 -0.09
C GLU A 95 -23.05 1.54 0.87
N VAL A 96 -24.37 1.44 0.92
CA VAL A 96 -25.22 2.24 1.82
C VAL A 96 -24.84 2.00 3.28
N GLU A 97 -24.64 0.75 3.68
CA GLU A 97 -24.26 0.42 5.05
C GLU A 97 -22.91 0.99 5.43
N ILE A 98 -21.92 0.84 4.56
CA ILE A 98 -20.57 1.38 4.82
C ILE A 98 -20.60 2.90 4.94
N LEU A 99 -21.30 3.60 4.04
CA LEU A 99 -21.36 5.06 4.07
C LEU A 99 -22.04 5.61 5.33
N LYS A 100 -22.85 4.83 6.05
CA LYS A 100 -23.36 5.24 7.36
C LYS A 100 -22.26 5.38 8.42
N HIS A 101 -21.18 4.64 8.27
CA HIS A 101 -20.06 4.63 9.24
C HIS A 101 -18.92 5.57 8.87
N PHE A 102 -18.90 6.08 7.65
CA PHE A 102 -17.90 7.02 7.18
C PHE A 102 -18.61 8.30 6.73
N PRO A 103 -18.55 9.39 7.52
CA PRO A 103 -19.28 10.62 7.25
C PRO A 103 -18.71 11.32 6.01
N THR A 104 -19.30 11.08 4.86
CA THR A 104 -18.92 11.68 3.59
C THR A 104 -20.15 11.99 2.76
N ASN A 105 -20.11 13.09 2.00
CA ASN A 105 -21.14 13.45 1.04
C ASN A 105 -20.87 12.88 -0.37
N HIS A 106 -19.87 12.00 -0.47
CA HIS A 106 -19.40 11.40 -1.70
C HIS A 106 -19.89 9.97 -1.84
N THR A 107 -20.05 9.52 -3.07
CA THR A 107 -20.26 8.09 -3.40
C THR A 107 -18.93 7.36 -3.48
N LEU A 108 -18.95 6.04 -3.34
CA LEU A 108 -17.72 5.24 -3.47
C LEU A 108 -17.09 5.32 -4.88
N ARG A 109 -17.81 5.82 -5.89
CA ARG A 109 -17.30 5.99 -7.27
C ARG A 109 -16.55 7.29 -7.48
N ASP A 110 -16.71 8.28 -6.57
CA ASP A 110 -16.07 9.58 -6.70
C ASP A 110 -14.55 9.47 -6.66
N LYS A 111 -13.86 10.18 -7.55
CA LYS A 111 -12.39 10.12 -7.71
C LYS A 111 -11.65 11.10 -6.78
N VAL A 112 -12.32 11.63 -5.77
CA VAL A 112 -11.72 12.51 -4.77
C VAL A 112 -10.92 11.72 -3.73
N ARG A 113 -9.89 12.35 -3.14
CA ARG A 113 -8.94 11.72 -2.21
C ARG A 113 -9.16 12.16 -0.76
N PHE A 114 -10.41 12.18 -0.32
CA PHE A 114 -10.70 12.38 1.10
C PHE A 114 -10.41 11.11 1.89
N GLN A 115 -9.87 11.28 3.08
CA GLN A 115 -9.42 10.17 3.91
C GLN A 115 -10.58 9.24 4.30
N GLU A 116 -11.72 9.80 4.64
CA GLU A 116 -12.95 9.08 4.98
C GLU A 116 -13.46 8.25 3.80
N LEU A 117 -13.45 8.81 2.59
CA LEU A 117 -13.87 8.11 1.39
C LEU A 117 -12.89 6.98 1.03
N ILE A 118 -11.59 7.19 1.24
CA ILE A 118 -10.58 6.15 1.00
C ILE A 118 -10.78 5.01 1.99
N ALA A 119 -11.05 5.30 3.27
CA ALA A 119 -11.33 4.30 4.29
C ALA A 119 -12.62 3.53 3.97
N ALA A 120 -13.68 4.23 3.56
CA ALA A 120 -14.93 3.61 3.10
C ALA A 120 -14.71 2.66 1.90
N LYS A 121 -13.94 3.09 0.89
CA LYS A 121 -13.57 2.24 -0.26
C LYS A 121 -12.79 1.00 0.16
N ARG A 122 -11.85 1.12 1.08
CA ARG A 122 -11.07 -0.01 1.60
C ARG A 122 -11.98 -1.05 2.25
N MET A 123 -12.89 -0.60 3.12
CA MET A 123 -13.87 -1.48 3.76
C MET A 123 -14.80 -2.13 2.74
N PHE A 124 -15.32 -1.38 1.78
CA PHE A 124 -16.17 -1.92 0.73
C PHE A 124 -15.47 -3.01 -0.07
N ILE A 125 -14.26 -2.74 -0.54
CA ILE A 125 -13.48 -3.70 -1.32
C ILE A 125 -13.18 -4.95 -0.50
N PHE A 126 -12.84 -4.79 0.77
CA PHE A 126 -12.59 -5.91 1.68
C PHE A 126 -13.83 -6.80 1.83
N PHE A 127 -14.97 -6.25 2.20
CA PHE A 127 -16.20 -7.02 2.39
C PHE A 127 -16.74 -7.60 1.07
N ALA A 128 -16.68 -6.86 -0.03
CA ALA A 128 -17.08 -7.36 -1.35
C ALA A 128 -16.21 -8.54 -1.80
N THR A 129 -14.92 -8.54 -1.45
CA THR A 129 -13.99 -9.63 -1.80
C THR A 129 -14.16 -10.82 -0.88
N VAL A 130 -14.22 -10.60 0.44
CA VAL A 130 -14.14 -11.66 1.45
C VAL A 130 -15.51 -12.29 1.71
N TYR A 131 -16.56 -11.48 1.84
CA TYR A 131 -17.92 -11.95 2.16
C TYR A 131 -18.75 -12.21 0.89
N LEU A 132 -18.80 -11.26 -0.02
CA LEU A 132 -19.56 -11.43 -1.26
C LEU A 132 -18.81 -12.26 -2.31
N LYS A 133 -17.53 -12.56 -2.09
CA LYS A 133 -16.68 -13.38 -2.97
C LYS A 133 -16.66 -12.90 -4.43
N LEU A 134 -16.82 -11.60 -4.62
CA LEU A 134 -16.82 -11.02 -5.94
C LEU A 134 -15.41 -10.95 -6.51
N THR A 135 -15.31 -11.16 -7.82
CA THR A 135 -14.04 -11.03 -8.53
C THR A 135 -13.57 -9.56 -8.55
N SER A 136 -12.25 -9.35 -8.54
CA SER A 136 -11.67 -8.01 -8.65
C SER A 136 -12.16 -7.24 -9.87
N PHE A 137 -12.49 -7.94 -10.98
CA PHE A 137 -13.07 -7.30 -12.16
C PHE A 137 -14.40 -6.61 -11.84
N LYS A 138 -15.30 -7.31 -11.18
CA LYS A 138 -16.65 -6.83 -10.87
C LYS A 138 -16.67 -5.73 -9.82
N ILE A 139 -15.79 -5.82 -8.83
CA ILE A 139 -15.62 -4.75 -7.83
C ILE A 139 -15.05 -3.49 -8.50
N ALA A 140 -14.05 -3.65 -9.38
CA ALA A 140 -13.46 -2.55 -10.12
C ALA A 140 -14.47 -1.85 -11.05
N GLU A 141 -15.29 -2.63 -11.74
CA GLU A 141 -16.39 -2.14 -12.58
C GLU A 141 -17.41 -1.35 -11.75
N TYR A 142 -17.83 -1.89 -10.60
CA TYR A 142 -18.78 -1.22 -9.71
C TYR A 142 -18.27 0.11 -9.19
N LEU A 143 -16.98 0.20 -8.82
CA LEU A 143 -16.34 1.40 -8.25
C LEU A 143 -15.76 2.36 -9.30
N ASP A 144 -15.85 2.05 -10.59
CA ASP A 144 -15.17 2.78 -11.68
C ASP A 144 -13.68 3.02 -11.39
N MET A 145 -12.96 1.96 -11.02
CA MET A 145 -11.55 2.03 -10.65
C MET A 145 -10.68 0.98 -11.32
N ASN A 146 -9.36 1.20 -11.32
CA ASN A 146 -8.42 0.25 -11.89
C ASN A 146 -8.28 -0.99 -11.00
N ARG A 147 -8.30 -2.20 -11.60
CA ARG A 147 -8.12 -3.48 -10.89
C ARG A 147 -6.83 -3.57 -10.08
N SER A 148 -5.74 -3.00 -10.57
CA SER A 148 -4.46 -3.01 -9.86
C SER A 148 -4.51 -2.28 -8.51
N THR A 149 -5.41 -1.31 -8.37
CA THR A 149 -5.59 -0.52 -7.15
C THR A 149 -6.32 -1.32 -6.05
N LEU A 150 -7.16 -2.30 -6.42
CA LEU A 150 -7.94 -3.09 -5.46
C LEU A 150 -7.06 -3.85 -4.47
N SER A 151 -5.98 -4.48 -4.94
CA SER A 151 -5.07 -5.21 -4.06
C SER A 151 -4.46 -4.33 -2.98
N HIS A 152 -4.12 -3.08 -3.32
CA HIS A 152 -3.63 -2.11 -2.35
C HIS A 152 -4.68 -1.77 -1.29
N HIS A 153 -5.93 -1.58 -1.71
CA HIS A 153 -7.03 -1.29 -0.79
C HIS A 153 -7.32 -2.47 0.14
N ILE A 154 -7.28 -3.71 -0.36
CA ILE A 154 -7.48 -4.90 0.48
C ILE A 154 -6.39 -5.00 1.55
N TYR A 155 -5.11 -4.89 1.16
CA TYR A 155 -4.02 -4.95 2.13
C TYR A 155 -4.07 -3.81 3.14
N ALA A 156 -4.37 -2.59 2.69
CA ALA A 156 -4.53 -1.46 3.60
C ALA A 156 -5.71 -1.66 4.57
N ALA A 157 -6.83 -2.22 4.12
CA ALA A 157 -7.95 -2.57 5.00
C ALA A 157 -7.55 -3.62 6.04
N MET A 158 -6.78 -4.63 5.66
CA MET A 158 -6.28 -5.65 6.60
C MET A 158 -5.35 -5.04 7.64
N ASP A 159 -4.41 -4.20 7.21
CA ASP A 159 -3.48 -3.49 8.10
C ASP A 159 -4.26 -2.56 9.08
N GLU A 160 -5.29 -1.88 8.62
CA GLU A 160 -6.16 -1.03 9.44
C GLU A 160 -7.00 -1.87 10.44
N LEU A 161 -7.55 -3.00 10.01
CA LEU A 161 -8.28 -3.94 10.86
C LEU A 161 -7.39 -4.53 11.97
N ASP A 162 -6.12 -4.76 11.69
CA ASP A 162 -5.19 -5.31 12.68
C ASP A 162 -4.67 -4.24 13.64
N THR A 163 -4.67 -2.98 13.24
CA THR A 163 -4.05 -1.87 13.98
C THR A 163 -5.06 -1.06 14.80
N TYR A 164 -6.24 -0.75 14.23
CA TYR A 164 -7.16 0.24 14.81
C TYR A 164 -8.44 -0.39 15.35
N SER A 165 -8.66 -0.30 16.66
CA SER A 165 -9.87 -0.84 17.33
C SER A 165 -11.17 -0.23 16.80
N GLN A 166 -11.16 1.06 16.43
CA GLN A 166 -12.35 1.72 15.87
C GLN A 166 -12.73 1.12 14.51
N VAL A 167 -11.74 0.78 13.68
CA VAL A 167 -11.94 0.12 12.38
C VAL A 167 -12.51 -1.29 12.58
N GLN A 168 -12.04 -2.01 13.60
CA GLN A 168 -12.57 -3.33 13.99
C GLN A 168 -14.05 -3.26 14.39
N LEU A 169 -14.42 -2.28 15.21
CA LEU A 169 -15.81 -2.09 15.62
C LEU A 169 -16.72 -1.75 14.44
N THR A 170 -16.23 -0.92 13.52
CA THR A 170 -16.96 -0.60 12.29
C THR A 170 -17.13 -1.83 11.41
N ALA A 171 -16.07 -2.60 11.22
CA ALA A 171 -16.11 -3.84 10.46
C ALA A 171 -17.08 -4.86 11.05
N GLN A 172 -17.14 -4.97 12.37
CA GLN A 172 -18.08 -5.85 13.06
C GLN A 172 -19.53 -5.47 12.78
N LYS A 173 -19.88 -4.18 12.81
CA LYS A 173 -21.22 -3.70 12.48
C LYS A 173 -21.61 -4.01 11.03
N ILE A 174 -20.67 -3.84 10.10
CA ILE A 174 -20.88 -4.18 8.69
C ILE A 174 -21.07 -5.69 8.53
N GLU A 175 -20.28 -6.48 9.24
CA GLU A 175 -20.41 -7.94 9.26
C GLU A 175 -21.79 -8.37 9.79
N ASP A 176 -22.23 -7.82 10.93
CA ASP A 176 -23.53 -8.10 11.54
C ASP A 176 -24.69 -7.75 10.59
N TYR A 177 -24.57 -6.63 9.87
CA TYR A 177 -25.53 -6.27 8.82
C TYR A 177 -25.60 -7.33 7.72
N LEU A 178 -24.47 -7.81 7.23
CA LEU A 178 -24.43 -8.84 6.19
C LEU A 178 -25.03 -10.17 6.68
N TRP A 179 -24.73 -10.59 7.91
CA TRP A 179 -25.30 -11.79 8.50
C TRP A 179 -26.81 -11.69 8.67
N THR A 180 -27.31 -10.57 9.16
CA THR A 180 -28.76 -10.32 9.31
C THR A 180 -29.48 -10.43 7.97
N ARG A 181 -28.91 -9.87 6.91
CA ARG A 181 -29.48 -9.98 5.56
C ARG A 181 -29.40 -11.42 5.03
N HIS A 182 -28.28 -12.09 5.24
CA HIS A 182 -28.10 -13.47 4.83
C HIS A 182 -29.15 -14.41 5.48
N GLU A 183 -29.45 -14.23 6.74
CA GLU A 183 -30.47 -15.01 7.45
C GLU A 183 -31.86 -14.74 6.89
N GLN A 184 -32.19 -13.50 6.54
CA GLN A 184 -33.46 -13.14 5.90
C GLN A 184 -33.67 -13.82 4.53
N TYR A 185 -32.60 -14.14 3.79
CA TYR A 185 -32.70 -14.86 2.51
C TYR A 185 -32.71 -16.38 2.65
N ARG A 186 -32.43 -16.91 3.85
CA ARG A 186 -32.45 -18.36 4.12
C ARG A 186 -33.78 -18.84 4.68
N SER A 187 -34.59 -17.94 5.22
CA SER A 187 -35.96 -18.21 5.73
C SER A 187 -36.97 -18.12 4.61
#